data_c1cdaf08e2fbaff6a46f6f78ec5f672c
#
_entry.id   c1cdaf08e2fbaff6a46f6f78ec5f672c
#
_cell.length_a   1.000
_cell.length_b   1.000
_cell.length_c   1.000
_cell.angle_alpha   90.00
_cell.angle_beta   90.00
_cell.angle_gamma   90.00
#
_symmetry.space_group_name_H-M   'P 1'
#
loop_
_entity.id
_entity.type
_entity.pdbx_description
1 polymer ?
#
loop_
_entity_poly.entity_id
_entity_poly.type
_entity_poly.pdbx_seq_one_letter_code
_entity_poly.pdbx_strand_id
1 'polypeptide(L)'
;MKQKVSFRIVVWTAFAAFALFSLTAGVGAVQGDKKIRMYDDCDSATFNAVLGDGACIGNGHTTFDAFIGELSDTQDAHAWRNQPSAMEVNVGRPTFIENRGGEVHTFTPVAEFGGGFVNELNGISGNPVPAPECLNFGSIVFVPAGGTEVGPTAGSAQLPVGTHKFQCCIHPWMRTVIEVQAPPEQATTATAQDEHHSHH
;
A
#
# COMPACT_ATOMS: atom_id res chain seq x y z
N MET A 1 -31.05 86.05 -10.18
CA MET A 1 -29.66 85.59 -10.24
C MET A 1 -29.40 84.66 -9.03
N LYS A 2 -29.32 83.36 -9.22
CA LYS A 2 -29.08 82.33 -8.16
C LYS A 2 -27.67 81.82 -8.34
N GLN A 3 -26.72 82.11 -7.45
CA GLN A 3 -25.38 81.58 -7.43
C GLN A 3 -25.45 80.15 -6.86
N LYS A 4 -24.91 79.23 -7.60
CA LYS A 4 -24.65 77.85 -7.12
C LYS A 4 -23.27 77.78 -6.51
N VAL A 5 -23.21 77.50 -5.22
CA VAL A 5 -21.96 77.22 -4.50
C VAL A 5 -21.67 75.70 -4.67
N SER A 6 -20.56 75.37 -5.37
CA SER A 6 -20.09 74.03 -5.49
C SER A 6 -19.17 73.71 -4.32
N PHE A 7 -19.60 72.76 -3.49
CA PHE A 7 -18.80 72.21 -2.40
C PHE A 7 -17.96 71.03 -2.92
N ARG A 8 -16.65 71.21 -3.03
CA ARG A 8 -15.73 70.13 -3.35
C ARG A 8 -15.31 69.43 -2.06
N ILE A 9 -15.80 68.17 -1.89
CA ILE A 9 -15.35 67.32 -0.81
C ILE A 9 -14.08 66.64 -1.27
N VAL A 10 -12.95 66.93 -0.60
CA VAL A 10 -11.68 66.24 -0.78
C VAL A 10 -11.68 65.03 0.15
N VAL A 11 -11.84 63.84 -0.42
CA VAL A 11 -11.75 62.60 0.33
C VAL A 11 -10.28 62.18 0.37
N TRP A 12 -9.71 62.22 1.55
CA TRP A 12 -8.39 61.64 1.82
C TRP A 12 -8.57 60.12 2.03
N THR A 13 -8.14 59.34 1.07
CA THR A 13 -8.05 57.87 1.23
C THR A 13 -6.71 57.58 1.89
N ALA A 14 -6.74 57.26 3.18
CA ALA A 14 -5.60 56.66 3.86
C ALA A 14 -5.49 55.20 3.43
N PHE A 15 -4.49 54.85 2.63
CA PHE A 15 -4.12 53.44 2.34
C PHE A 15 -3.41 52.87 3.56
N ALA A 16 -4.14 52.11 4.39
CA ALA A 16 -3.55 51.24 5.38
C ALA A 16 -3.07 49.96 4.66
N ALA A 17 -1.76 49.85 4.46
CA ALA A 17 -1.17 48.62 3.97
C ALA A 17 -1.25 47.52 5.05
N PHE A 18 -2.25 46.65 4.97
CA PHE A 18 -2.33 45.44 5.76
C PHE A 18 -1.40 44.40 5.13
N ALA A 19 -0.22 44.22 5.70
CA ALA A 19 0.64 43.11 5.37
C ALA A 19 -0.02 41.83 5.88
N LEU A 20 -0.69 41.10 4.99
CA LEU A 20 -1.18 39.76 5.24
C LEU A 20 0.03 38.82 5.29
N PHE A 21 0.49 38.52 6.50
CA PHE A 21 1.38 37.40 6.75
C PHE A 21 0.56 36.12 6.51
N SER A 22 0.67 35.56 5.31
CA SER A 22 0.14 34.22 5.04
C SER A 22 0.98 33.20 5.80
N LEU A 23 0.53 32.77 6.98
CA LEU A 23 0.99 31.53 7.59
C LEU A 23 0.52 30.40 6.66
N THR A 24 1.36 29.96 5.77
CA THR A 24 1.20 28.64 5.13
C THR A 24 1.50 27.59 6.20
N ALA A 25 0.49 27.25 7.01
CA ALA A 25 0.53 26.01 7.74
C ALA A 25 0.67 24.91 6.67
N GLY A 26 1.84 24.28 6.61
CA GLY A 26 2.05 23.13 5.77
C GLY A 26 1.02 22.08 6.17
N VAL A 27 -0.04 21.95 5.38
CA VAL A 27 -0.99 20.85 5.49
C VAL A 27 -0.19 19.64 5.10
N GLY A 28 0.36 18.95 6.10
CA GLY A 28 0.92 17.62 5.88
C GLY A 28 -0.15 16.82 5.15
N ALA A 29 0.13 16.40 3.92
CA ALA A 29 -0.79 15.59 3.15
C ALA A 29 -1.17 14.39 4.03
N VAL A 30 -2.44 14.27 4.40
CA VAL A 30 -2.97 13.11 5.07
C VAL A 30 -2.80 11.98 4.05
N GLN A 31 -1.74 11.20 4.23
CA GLN A 31 -1.47 10.06 3.37
C GLN A 31 -2.61 9.07 3.63
N GLY A 32 -3.48 8.87 2.62
CA GLY A 32 -4.60 7.94 2.71
C GLY A 32 -4.14 6.53 3.05
N ASP A 33 -5.06 5.70 3.53
CA ASP A 33 -4.79 4.31 3.85
C ASP A 33 -4.15 3.59 2.66
N LYS A 34 -3.02 2.93 2.90
CA LYS A 34 -2.33 2.14 1.89
C LYS A 34 -2.99 0.78 1.79
N LYS A 35 -3.29 0.37 0.55
CA LYS A 35 -4.01 -0.88 0.29
C LYS A 35 -3.27 -1.70 -0.75
N ILE A 36 -3.19 -3.00 -0.48
CA ILE A 36 -2.77 -4.02 -1.43
C ILE A 36 -4.01 -4.87 -1.71
N ARG A 37 -4.34 -5.06 -2.97
CA ARG A 37 -5.44 -5.91 -3.40
C ARG A 37 -4.89 -7.17 -4.04
N MET A 38 -5.40 -8.29 -3.60
CA MET A 38 -5.11 -9.60 -4.16
C MET A 38 -6.23 -9.94 -5.13
N TYR A 39 -5.87 -10.40 -6.30
CA TYR A 39 -6.80 -10.74 -7.37
C TYR A 39 -6.55 -12.15 -7.85
N ASP A 40 -7.60 -12.80 -8.26
CA ASP A 40 -7.64 -13.95 -9.13
C ASP A 40 -8.86 -13.85 -10.06
N ASP A 41 -8.98 -14.73 -11.03
CA ASP A 41 -10.10 -14.82 -11.97
C ASP A 41 -10.63 -16.25 -12.06
N CYS A 42 -10.62 -17.00 -10.92
CA CYS A 42 -10.99 -18.39 -10.88
C CYS A 42 -12.46 -18.62 -11.30
N ASP A 43 -12.69 -19.53 -12.26
CA ASP A 43 -14.01 -20.07 -12.58
C ASP A 43 -14.39 -21.13 -11.53
N SER A 44 -15.40 -20.83 -10.72
CA SER A 44 -15.77 -21.68 -9.59
C SER A 44 -16.21 -23.09 -9.99
N ALA A 45 -16.78 -23.26 -11.19
CA ALA A 45 -17.24 -24.57 -11.62
C ALA A 45 -16.05 -25.51 -11.89
N THR A 46 -15.04 -25.03 -12.61
CA THR A 46 -13.87 -25.84 -12.97
C THR A 46 -12.87 -26.01 -11.83
N PHE A 47 -12.62 -24.95 -11.05
CA PHE A 47 -11.75 -25.02 -9.88
C PHE A 47 -12.31 -25.95 -8.82
N ASN A 48 -13.58 -25.83 -8.47
CA ASN A 48 -14.19 -26.70 -7.46
C ASN A 48 -14.31 -28.14 -7.92
N ALA A 49 -14.46 -28.39 -9.21
CA ALA A 49 -14.46 -29.76 -9.75
C ALA A 49 -13.11 -30.49 -9.55
N VAL A 50 -11.99 -29.75 -9.52
CA VAL A 50 -10.63 -30.31 -9.35
C VAL A 50 -10.16 -30.25 -7.91
N LEU A 51 -10.36 -29.11 -7.23
CA LEU A 51 -9.78 -28.81 -5.91
C LEU A 51 -10.75 -29.10 -4.76
N GLY A 52 -12.03 -29.29 -5.04
CA GLY A 52 -13.10 -29.50 -4.07
C GLY A 52 -13.95 -28.26 -3.84
N ASP A 53 -15.16 -28.49 -3.30
CA ASP A 53 -16.16 -27.45 -3.07
C ASP A 53 -15.63 -26.33 -2.19
N GLY A 54 -15.81 -25.09 -2.65
CA GLY A 54 -15.40 -23.89 -1.92
C GLY A 54 -13.94 -23.47 -2.14
N ALA A 55 -13.18 -24.19 -2.97
CA ALA A 55 -11.82 -23.75 -3.33
C ALA A 55 -11.83 -22.41 -4.05
N CYS A 56 -12.82 -22.18 -4.90
CA CYS A 56 -13.12 -20.91 -5.54
C CYS A 56 -14.60 -20.55 -5.32
N ILE A 57 -14.87 -19.41 -4.70
CA ILE A 57 -16.22 -18.86 -4.53
C ILE A 57 -16.46 -17.63 -5.44
N GLY A 58 -15.51 -17.34 -6.33
CA GLY A 58 -15.57 -16.26 -7.30
C GLY A 58 -16.50 -16.57 -8.47
N ASN A 59 -16.64 -15.58 -9.34
CA ASN A 59 -17.34 -15.68 -10.61
C ASN A 59 -16.41 -15.28 -11.78
N GLY A 60 -15.12 -15.59 -11.64
CA GLY A 60 -14.13 -15.39 -12.67
C GLY A 60 -14.36 -16.25 -13.92
N HIS A 61 -13.54 -16.05 -14.93
CA HIS A 61 -13.70 -16.63 -16.26
C HIS A 61 -12.56 -17.59 -16.63
N THR A 62 -11.48 -17.59 -15.84
CA THR A 62 -10.33 -18.43 -16.10
C THR A 62 -10.59 -19.84 -15.57
N THR A 63 -10.74 -20.80 -16.47
CA THR A 63 -10.91 -22.23 -16.09
C THR A 63 -9.64 -22.79 -15.46
N PHE A 64 -9.76 -23.86 -14.67
CA PHE A 64 -8.60 -24.49 -14.04
C PHE A 64 -7.54 -24.93 -15.07
N ASP A 65 -7.97 -25.52 -16.20
CA ASP A 65 -7.04 -25.92 -17.27
C ASP A 65 -6.34 -24.72 -17.91
N ALA A 66 -7.05 -23.62 -18.13
CA ALA A 66 -6.44 -22.39 -18.66
C ALA A 66 -5.44 -21.77 -17.67
N PHE A 67 -5.76 -21.77 -16.37
CA PHE A 67 -4.86 -21.36 -15.32
C PHE A 67 -3.55 -22.16 -15.30
N ILE A 68 -3.65 -23.50 -15.31
CA ILE A 68 -2.47 -24.37 -15.32
C ILE A 68 -1.69 -24.23 -16.64
N GLY A 69 -2.39 -24.07 -17.78
CA GLY A 69 -1.76 -23.82 -19.07
C GLY A 69 -0.94 -22.54 -19.09
N GLU A 70 -1.54 -21.40 -18.70
CA GLU A 70 -0.85 -20.11 -18.62
C GLU A 70 0.37 -20.18 -17.68
N LEU A 71 0.19 -20.75 -16.48
CA LEU A 71 1.26 -20.87 -15.51
C LEU A 71 2.41 -21.74 -16.01
N SER A 72 2.11 -22.82 -16.73
CA SER A 72 3.12 -23.71 -17.31
C SER A 72 3.91 -23.04 -18.42
N ASP A 73 3.26 -22.19 -19.23
CA ASP A 73 3.86 -21.52 -20.38
C ASP A 73 4.68 -20.29 -19.99
N THR A 74 4.23 -19.55 -18.98
CA THR A 74 4.78 -18.24 -18.62
C THR A 74 5.42 -18.20 -17.24
N GLN A 75 5.24 -19.23 -16.41
CA GLN A 75 5.60 -19.27 -14.98
C GLN A 75 4.86 -18.24 -14.12
N ASP A 76 3.81 -17.63 -14.66
CA ASP A 76 2.97 -16.61 -14.05
C ASP A 76 1.53 -16.79 -14.57
N ALA A 77 0.56 -16.77 -13.70
CA ALA A 77 -0.84 -16.64 -14.07
C ALA A 77 -1.28 -15.20 -13.77
N HIS A 78 -1.27 -14.36 -14.79
CA HIS A 78 -1.33 -12.89 -14.66
C HIS A 78 -2.59 -12.36 -13.95
N ALA A 79 -3.69 -13.12 -13.97
CA ALA A 79 -4.89 -12.76 -13.22
C ALA A 79 -4.67 -12.91 -11.70
N TRP A 80 -3.80 -13.84 -11.26
CA TRP A 80 -3.39 -14.03 -9.86
C TRP A 80 -2.27 -13.08 -9.49
N ARG A 81 -2.60 -11.95 -8.91
CA ARG A 81 -1.62 -10.90 -8.63
C ARG A 81 -1.95 -10.07 -7.41
N ASN A 82 -0.92 -9.48 -6.82
CA ASN A 82 -1.03 -8.41 -5.85
C ASN A 82 -0.93 -7.06 -6.56
N GLN A 83 -1.77 -6.10 -6.16
CA GLN A 83 -1.75 -4.76 -6.72
C GLN A 83 -1.87 -3.69 -5.61
N PRO A 84 -0.88 -2.81 -5.49
CA PRO A 84 0.38 -2.78 -6.23
C PRO A 84 1.32 -3.93 -5.82
N SER A 85 2.25 -4.31 -6.72
CA SER A 85 3.34 -5.25 -6.44
C SER A 85 4.52 -4.60 -5.71
N ALA A 86 4.56 -3.28 -5.66
CA ALA A 86 5.51 -2.50 -4.87
C ALA A 86 4.84 -1.24 -4.32
N MET A 87 5.18 -0.86 -3.08
CA MET A 87 4.67 0.36 -2.46
C MET A 87 5.61 0.90 -1.40
N GLU A 88 5.48 2.19 -1.13
CA GLU A 88 6.18 2.87 -0.04
C GLU A 88 5.18 3.23 1.06
N VAL A 89 5.59 3.04 2.31
CA VAL A 89 4.80 3.42 3.49
C VAL A 89 5.72 4.07 4.53
N ASN A 90 5.20 5.00 5.31
CA ASN A 90 5.93 5.51 6.47
C ASN A 90 5.79 4.54 7.65
N VAL A 91 6.84 4.41 8.47
CA VAL A 91 6.80 3.60 9.68
C VAL A 91 5.57 3.97 10.54
N GLY A 92 4.92 2.95 11.09
CA GLY A 92 3.71 3.11 11.92
C GLY A 92 2.41 3.35 11.14
N ARG A 93 2.44 3.38 9.81
CA ARG A 93 1.21 3.47 9.01
C ARG A 93 0.63 2.10 8.73
N PRO A 94 -0.69 1.91 8.93
CA PRO A 94 -1.34 0.64 8.60
C PRO A 94 -1.38 0.44 7.08
N THR A 95 -1.25 -0.83 6.70
CA THR A 95 -1.49 -1.29 5.33
C THR A 95 -2.63 -2.29 5.39
N PHE A 96 -3.60 -2.16 4.52
CA PHE A 96 -4.73 -3.07 4.42
C PHE A 96 -4.51 -4.03 3.24
N ILE A 97 -4.75 -5.30 3.48
CA ILE A 97 -4.67 -6.35 2.46
C ILE A 97 -6.10 -6.79 2.18
N GLU A 98 -6.58 -6.54 0.97
CA GLU A 98 -7.95 -6.87 0.54
C GLU A 98 -7.89 -7.99 -0.50
N ASN A 99 -8.48 -9.14 -0.22
CA ASN A 99 -8.68 -10.17 -1.23
C ASN A 99 -9.94 -9.87 -2.04
N ARG A 100 -9.75 -9.62 -3.33
CA ARG A 100 -10.80 -9.31 -4.31
C ARG A 100 -11.07 -10.48 -5.25
N GLY A 101 -10.35 -11.57 -5.06
CA GLY A 101 -10.53 -12.82 -5.82
C GLY A 101 -11.51 -13.77 -5.17
N GLY A 102 -11.67 -14.92 -5.81
CA GLY A 102 -12.55 -16.01 -5.38
C GLY A 102 -11.85 -17.09 -4.59
N GLU A 103 -10.54 -17.13 -4.57
CA GLU A 103 -9.74 -18.10 -3.82
C GLU A 103 -9.22 -17.51 -2.51
N VAL A 104 -8.83 -18.38 -1.59
CA VAL A 104 -8.05 -17.98 -0.42
C VAL A 104 -6.63 -17.65 -0.86
N HIS A 105 -6.10 -16.54 -0.42
CA HIS A 105 -4.70 -16.16 -0.59
C HIS A 105 -3.98 -16.07 0.75
N THR A 106 -2.66 -15.85 0.72
CA THR A 106 -1.88 -15.52 1.91
C THR A 106 -1.04 -14.27 1.64
N PHE A 107 -0.78 -13.50 2.69
CA PHE A 107 0.12 -12.35 2.62
C PHE A 107 1.20 -12.50 3.69
N THR A 108 2.21 -13.31 3.36
CA THR A 108 3.22 -13.79 4.30
C THR A 108 4.53 -13.04 4.12
N PRO A 109 5.10 -12.44 5.18
CA PRO A 109 6.44 -11.86 5.10
C PRO A 109 7.47 -12.96 4.90
N VAL A 110 8.41 -12.75 3.97
CA VAL A 110 9.50 -13.67 3.65
C VAL A 110 10.83 -12.95 3.57
N ALA A 111 11.91 -13.60 3.99
CA ALA A 111 13.25 -13.04 3.83
C ALA A 111 13.63 -12.96 2.36
N GLU A 112 13.38 -14.05 1.61
CA GLU A 112 13.60 -14.13 0.17
C GLU A 112 12.38 -14.77 -0.50
N PHE A 113 12.07 -14.34 -1.72
CA PHE A 113 11.03 -14.96 -2.53
C PHE A 113 11.40 -16.39 -2.88
N GLY A 114 10.43 -17.29 -2.76
CA GLY A 114 10.60 -18.71 -3.07
C GLY A 114 9.27 -19.35 -3.43
N GLY A 115 9.21 -20.67 -3.40
CA GLY A 115 7.97 -21.43 -3.53
C GLY A 115 7.08 -21.27 -2.30
N GLY A 116 5.84 -21.74 -2.43
CA GLY A 116 4.88 -21.85 -1.33
C GLY A 116 4.83 -23.26 -0.74
N PHE A 117 3.70 -23.58 -0.08
CA PHE A 117 3.46 -24.92 0.44
C PHE A 117 2.74 -25.86 -0.56
N VAL A 118 2.34 -25.35 -1.75
CA VAL A 118 1.73 -26.16 -2.84
C VAL A 118 2.82 -26.54 -3.82
N ASN A 119 3.36 -27.74 -3.65
CA ASN A 119 4.53 -28.22 -4.42
C ASN A 119 4.30 -28.24 -5.93
N GLU A 120 3.09 -28.58 -6.38
CA GLU A 120 2.71 -28.63 -7.79
C GLU A 120 2.85 -27.23 -8.43
N LEU A 121 2.35 -26.21 -7.75
CA LEU A 121 2.46 -24.83 -8.22
C LEU A 121 3.90 -24.30 -8.16
N ASN A 122 4.69 -24.73 -7.18
CA ASN A 122 6.10 -24.37 -7.08
C ASN A 122 6.88 -24.79 -8.32
N GLY A 123 6.66 -26.04 -8.76
CA GLY A 123 7.36 -26.62 -9.91
C GLY A 123 7.08 -25.89 -11.21
N ILE A 124 5.80 -25.67 -11.51
CA ILE A 124 5.39 -25.06 -12.79
C ILE A 124 5.58 -23.53 -12.82
N SER A 125 5.64 -22.87 -11.67
CA SER A 125 5.91 -21.43 -11.58
C SER A 125 7.40 -21.07 -11.49
N GLY A 126 8.30 -22.05 -11.66
CA GLY A 126 9.74 -21.82 -11.58
C GLY A 126 10.27 -21.47 -10.18
N ASN A 127 9.52 -21.78 -9.13
CA ASN A 127 9.86 -21.54 -7.73
C ASN A 127 10.02 -22.86 -6.94
N PRO A 128 10.93 -23.78 -7.35
CA PRO A 128 10.95 -25.15 -6.83
C PRO A 128 11.30 -25.26 -5.34
N VAL A 129 11.95 -24.24 -4.78
CA VAL A 129 12.39 -24.24 -3.37
C VAL A 129 11.43 -23.36 -2.58
N PRO A 130 10.66 -23.93 -1.62
CA PRO A 130 9.76 -23.15 -0.78
C PRO A 130 10.51 -22.11 0.08
N ALA A 131 9.94 -20.93 0.23
CA ALA A 131 10.37 -19.98 1.25
C ALA A 131 10.14 -20.62 2.64
N PRO A 132 11.11 -20.60 3.56
CA PRO A 132 10.98 -21.26 4.87
C PRO A 132 9.74 -20.80 5.65
N GLU A 133 9.37 -19.53 5.52
CA GLU A 133 8.20 -18.93 6.19
C GLU A 133 6.88 -19.53 5.67
N CYS A 134 6.84 -19.93 4.41
CA CYS A 134 5.68 -20.61 3.82
C CYS A 134 5.49 -22.04 4.30
N LEU A 135 6.49 -22.64 4.96
CA LEU A 135 6.39 -23.96 5.59
C LEU A 135 5.99 -23.89 7.07
N ASN A 136 5.99 -22.69 7.64
CA ASN A 136 5.57 -22.45 9.02
C ASN A 136 4.14 -21.90 9.07
N PHE A 137 3.16 -22.79 9.14
CA PHE A 137 1.73 -22.42 9.14
C PHE A 137 1.34 -21.44 10.27
N GLY A 138 2.12 -21.37 11.36
CA GLY A 138 1.90 -20.43 12.45
C GLY A 138 2.26 -18.97 12.10
N SER A 139 3.04 -18.75 11.04
CA SER A 139 3.43 -17.41 10.55
C SER A 139 2.71 -16.99 9.27
N ILE A 140 1.92 -17.89 8.66
CA ILE A 140 1.17 -17.59 7.45
C ILE A 140 -0.06 -16.76 7.79
N VAL A 141 -0.22 -15.62 7.12
CA VAL A 141 -1.42 -14.78 7.21
C VAL A 141 -2.35 -15.13 6.06
N PHE A 142 -3.43 -15.84 6.35
CA PHE A 142 -4.46 -16.18 5.37
C PHE A 142 -5.43 -15.03 5.17
N VAL A 143 -5.76 -14.73 3.91
CA VAL A 143 -6.73 -13.72 3.51
C VAL A 143 -7.85 -14.42 2.74
N PRO A 144 -8.99 -14.71 3.38
CA PRO A 144 -10.11 -15.39 2.71
C PRO A 144 -10.63 -14.60 1.51
N ALA A 145 -11.30 -15.26 0.58
CA ALA A 145 -11.97 -14.60 -0.54
C ALA A 145 -12.93 -13.52 -0.02
N GLY A 146 -12.83 -12.30 -0.56
CA GLY A 146 -13.57 -11.13 -0.09
C GLY A 146 -13.16 -10.59 1.29
N GLY A 147 -12.14 -11.19 1.92
CA GLY A 147 -11.64 -10.78 3.24
C GLY A 147 -10.71 -9.58 3.20
N THR A 148 -10.51 -9.00 4.37
CA THR A 148 -9.56 -7.90 4.58
C THR A 148 -8.78 -8.15 5.85
N GLU A 149 -7.45 -8.01 5.75
CA GLU A 149 -6.52 -8.11 6.88
C GLU A 149 -5.76 -6.79 7.05
N VAL A 150 -5.38 -6.48 8.27
CA VAL A 150 -4.50 -5.35 8.56
C VAL A 150 -3.07 -5.82 8.44
N GLY A 151 -2.35 -5.25 7.50
CA GLY A 151 -0.96 -5.63 7.23
C GLY A 151 0.00 -5.23 8.37
N PRO A 152 1.20 -5.83 8.37
CA PRO A 152 2.17 -5.78 9.47
C PRO A 152 2.85 -4.43 9.67
N THR A 153 2.41 -3.37 9.00
CA THR A 153 2.96 -2.00 9.13
C THR A 153 2.37 -1.22 10.30
N ALA A 154 1.44 -1.81 11.08
CA ALA A 154 0.77 -1.18 12.21
C ALA A 154 0.78 -2.05 13.47
N GLY A 155 0.70 -1.43 14.64
CA GLY A 155 0.61 -2.11 15.93
C GLY A 155 1.92 -2.78 16.36
N SER A 156 1.82 -3.89 17.10
CA SER A 156 2.98 -4.66 17.60
C SER A 156 3.77 -5.37 16.50
N ALA A 157 3.22 -5.45 15.30
CA ALA A 157 3.83 -6.05 14.13
C ALA A 157 4.39 -4.99 13.16
N GLN A 158 4.75 -3.81 13.66
CA GLN A 158 5.34 -2.75 12.83
C GLN A 158 6.64 -3.23 12.18
N LEU A 159 6.73 -3.00 10.87
CA LEU A 159 7.96 -3.25 10.15
C LEU A 159 8.97 -2.13 10.45
N PRO A 160 10.25 -2.45 10.68
CA PRO A 160 11.30 -1.45 10.76
C PRO A 160 11.47 -0.74 9.39
N VAL A 161 12.18 0.39 9.42
CA VAL A 161 12.60 1.07 8.17
C VAL A 161 13.41 0.11 7.32
N GLY A 162 13.12 0.06 6.04
CA GLY A 162 13.79 -0.80 5.06
C GLY A 162 12.83 -1.53 4.13
N THR A 163 13.39 -2.42 3.33
CA THR A 163 12.69 -3.20 2.31
C THR A 163 12.16 -4.51 2.88
N HIS A 164 10.88 -4.78 2.70
CA HIS A 164 10.21 -5.99 3.17
C HIS A 164 9.52 -6.70 2.02
N LYS A 165 9.69 -8.02 1.95
CA LYS A 165 9.11 -8.87 0.90
C LYS A 165 7.93 -9.65 1.45
N PHE A 166 6.87 -9.73 0.67
CA PHE A 166 5.66 -10.50 0.97
C PHE A 166 5.28 -11.35 -0.23
N GLN A 167 4.82 -12.56 0.01
CA GLN A 167 4.30 -13.41 -1.04
C GLN A 167 3.06 -14.18 -0.60
N CYS A 168 2.29 -14.67 -1.58
CA CYS A 168 1.30 -15.69 -1.35
C CYS A 168 2.00 -17.05 -1.26
N CYS A 169 1.76 -17.80 -0.17
CA CYS A 169 2.33 -19.14 0.00
C CYS A 169 1.56 -20.24 -0.74
N ILE A 170 0.43 -19.90 -1.39
CA ILE A 170 -0.31 -20.77 -2.31
C ILE A 170 0.18 -20.51 -3.74
N HIS A 171 0.22 -19.24 -4.13
CA HIS A 171 0.54 -18.77 -5.48
C HIS A 171 1.85 -17.94 -5.44
N PRO A 172 3.04 -18.58 -5.49
CA PRO A 172 4.30 -17.93 -5.12
C PRO A 172 4.79 -16.83 -6.07
N TRP A 173 4.15 -16.63 -7.21
CA TRP A 173 4.37 -15.50 -8.10
C TRP A 173 3.61 -14.22 -7.66
N MET A 174 2.58 -14.34 -6.80
CA MET A 174 1.87 -13.19 -6.22
C MET A 174 2.74 -12.55 -5.13
N ARG A 175 3.51 -11.53 -5.49
CA ARG A 175 4.56 -10.91 -4.68
C ARG A 175 4.30 -9.44 -4.48
N THR A 176 4.77 -8.91 -3.34
CA THR A 176 4.76 -7.48 -3.04
C THR A 176 6.03 -7.11 -2.29
N VAL A 177 6.59 -5.96 -2.66
CA VAL A 177 7.68 -5.32 -1.91
C VAL A 177 7.13 -4.06 -1.23
N ILE A 178 7.35 -3.95 0.07
CA ILE A 178 7.00 -2.75 0.85
C ILE A 178 8.29 -2.08 1.29
N GLU A 179 8.50 -0.83 0.88
CA GLU A 179 9.57 0.01 1.38
C GLU A 179 9.04 0.85 2.54
N VAL A 180 9.52 0.57 3.75
CA VAL A 180 9.15 1.33 4.95
C VAL A 180 10.14 2.47 5.14
N GLN A 181 9.63 3.69 5.09
CA GLN A 181 10.40 4.92 5.21
C GLN A 181 10.30 5.49 6.62
N ALA A 182 11.40 6.13 7.07
CA ALA A 182 11.36 6.95 8.28
C ALA A 182 10.36 8.11 8.10
N PRO A 183 9.74 8.62 9.18
CA PRO A 183 8.95 9.84 9.10
C PRO A 183 9.83 10.98 8.54
N PRO A 184 9.27 11.89 7.74
CA PRO A 184 10.00 13.08 7.34
C PRO A 184 10.47 13.82 8.60
N GLU A 185 11.77 14.04 8.71
CA GLU A 185 12.37 14.79 9.81
C GLU A 185 11.74 16.17 9.83
N GLN A 186 11.05 16.51 10.91
CA GLN A 186 10.55 17.87 11.09
C GLN A 186 11.78 18.76 11.16
N ALA A 187 11.98 19.62 10.15
CA ALA A 187 13.02 20.61 10.15
C ALA A 187 12.90 21.44 11.44
N THR A 188 13.70 21.11 12.43
CA THR A 188 13.87 21.96 13.60
C THR A 188 14.51 23.24 13.10
N THR A 189 13.72 24.28 13.00
CA THR A 189 14.23 25.65 12.88
C THR A 189 15.01 25.94 14.17
N ALA A 190 16.30 25.66 14.13
CA ALA A 190 17.24 26.17 15.12
C ALA A 190 17.22 27.69 14.97
N THR A 191 16.47 28.35 15.83
CA THR A 191 16.60 29.80 16.07
C THR A 191 18.00 29.99 16.60
N ALA A 192 18.89 30.49 15.74
CA ALA A 192 20.17 31.06 16.18
C ALA A 192 19.85 32.23 17.13
N GLN A 193 20.03 31.99 18.43
CA GLN A 193 20.06 33.06 19.42
C GLN A 193 21.39 33.77 19.20
N ASP A 194 21.27 34.96 18.63
CA ASP A 194 22.33 35.95 18.50
C ASP A 194 22.74 36.39 19.92
N GLU A 195 23.84 35.84 20.43
CA GLU A 195 24.46 36.29 21.67
C GLU A 195 25.15 37.62 21.41
N HIS A 196 24.42 38.71 21.68
CA HIS A 196 24.95 40.06 21.72
C HIS A 196 25.85 40.18 22.94
N HIS A 197 27.14 39.92 22.78
CA HIS A 197 28.17 40.25 23.78
C HIS A 197 28.37 41.77 23.76
N SER A 198 27.83 42.45 24.78
CA SER A 198 28.08 43.85 25.10
C SER A 198 29.38 43.91 25.88
N HIS A 199 30.45 44.45 25.28
CA HIS A 199 31.65 44.86 25.99
C HIS A 199 31.47 46.26 26.63
N HIS A 200 31.65 46.31 27.94
CA HIS A 200 32.06 47.48 28.68
C HIS A 200 33.38 47.18 29.40
#